data_475a0a95156315d1dc236c06e62abd96
#
_entry.id   475a0a95156315d1dc236c06e62abd96
#
_cell.length_a   1.000
_cell.length_b   1.000
_cell.length_c   1.000
_cell.angle_alpha   90.00
_cell.angle_beta   90.00
_cell.angle_gamma   90.00
#
_symmetry.space_group_name_H-M   'P 1'
#
loop_
_entity.id
_entity.type
_entity.pdbx_description
1 polymer ?
#
loop_
_entity_poly.entity_id
_entity_poly.type
_entity_poly.pdbx_seq_one_letter_code
_entity_poly.pdbx_strand_id
1 'polypeptide(L)'
;MGFLFITAQQTEKLIVPDSIQKAKFAETVEKIANMDLEKVLTNLVSESIWVGLKIVLALAIYMAGRWLIGRLIKLLSTAFEKRKVDRSLQIFLRNLIKTISYIVLILLIIQVMGINTTSIVALLASAGLAIGMALSGTLQNFAGGVMILLLKPYRIGDYIS
;
A
#
# COMPACT_ATOMS: atom_id res chain seq x y z
N MET A 1 -42.14 -10.76 -32.86
CA MET A 1 -42.42 -12.09 -32.25
C MET A 1 -41.25 -12.69 -31.43
N GLY A 2 -40.06 -12.09 -31.39
CA GLY A 2 -38.91 -12.59 -30.65
C GLY A 2 -38.84 -12.18 -29.16
N PHE A 3 -39.54 -11.16 -28.75
CA PHE A 3 -39.42 -10.61 -27.36
C PHE A 3 -40.20 -11.42 -26.31
N LEU A 4 -41.25 -12.13 -26.71
CA LEU A 4 -42.09 -12.94 -25.82
C LEU A 4 -41.46 -14.31 -25.46
N PHE A 5 -40.54 -14.83 -26.32
CA PHE A 5 -39.86 -16.09 -26.05
C PHE A 5 -38.72 -15.96 -25.04
N ILE A 6 -38.08 -14.78 -24.94
CA ILE A 6 -36.97 -14.53 -24.00
C ILE A 6 -37.51 -14.39 -22.56
N THR A 7 -38.69 -13.82 -22.40
CA THR A 7 -39.30 -13.69 -21.06
C THR A 7 -39.83 -15.00 -20.50
N ALA A 8 -40.29 -15.94 -21.35
CA ALA A 8 -40.75 -17.25 -20.88
C ALA A 8 -39.59 -18.15 -20.39
N GLN A 9 -38.42 -18.10 -21.06
CA GLN A 9 -37.22 -18.86 -20.61
C GLN A 9 -36.56 -18.25 -19.36
N GLN A 10 -36.71 -16.97 -19.12
CA GLN A 10 -36.17 -16.33 -17.90
C GLN A 10 -37.07 -16.55 -16.68
N THR A 11 -38.38 -16.66 -16.87
CA THR A 11 -39.33 -16.98 -15.78
C THR A 11 -39.28 -18.44 -15.39
N GLU A 12 -38.98 -19.36 -16.32
CA GLU A 12 -38.81 -20.80 -16.03
C GLU A 12 -37.56 -21.09 -15.16
N LYS A 13 -36.51 -20.22 -15.25
CA LYS A 13 -35.32 -20.30 -14.38
C LYS A 13 -35.53 -19.76 -12.98
N LEU A 14 -36.61 -19.04 -12.71
CA LEU A 14 -36.93 -18.43 -11.42
C LEU A 14 -37.88 -19.26 -10.55
N ILE A 15 -38.53 -20.27 -11.14
CA ILE A 15 -39.37 -21.21 -10.39
C ILE A 15 -38.51 -22.44 -10.04
N VAL A 16 -37.65 -22.27 -9.04
CA VAL A 16 -37.04 -23.45 -8.40
C VAL A 16 -38.19 -24.26 -7.84
N PRO A 17 -38.37 -25.55 -8.22
CA PRO A 17 -39.47 -26.38 -7.70
C PRO A 17 -39.50 -26.33 -6.18
N ASP A 18 -40.68 -26.21 -5.63
CA ASP A 18 -40.88 -26.10 -4.17
C ASP A 18 -40.23 -27.28 -3.39
N SER A 19 -40.09 -28.42 -4.03
CA SER A 19 -39.33 -29.56 -3.56
C SER A 19 -37.82 -29.28 -3.39
N ILE A 20 -37.20 -28.53 -4.30
CA ILE A 20 -35.77 -28.19 -4.22
C ILE A 20 -35.54 -27.10 -3.17
N GLN A 21 -36.48 -26.14 -3.05
CA GLN A 21 -36.40 -25.14 -1.99
C GLN A 21 -36.56 -25.78 -0.59
N LYS A 22 -37.52 -26.71 -0.45
CA LYS A 22 -37.72 -27.45 0.79
C LYS A 22 -36.52 -28.33 1.13
N ALA A 23 -35.93 -29.00 0.12
CA ALA A 23 -34.74 -29.82 0.33
C ALA A 23 -33.52 -28.97 0.73
N LYS A 24 -33.30 -27.82 0.10
CA LYS A 24 -32.22 -26.86 0.48
C LYS A 24 -32.47 -26.27 1.85
N PHE A 25 -33.73 -25.96 2.18
CA PHE A 25 -34.08 -25.43 3.49
C PHE A 25 -33.89 -26.49 4.59
N ALA A 26 -34.31 -27.75 4.34
CA ALA A 26 -34.10 -28.85 5.26
C ALA A 26 -32.60 -29.14 5.47
N GLU A 27 -31.80 -29.16 4.39
CA GLU A 27 -30.35 -29.31 4.46
C GLU A 27 -29.67 -28.15 5.23
N THR A 28 -30.17 -26.93 5.05
CA THR A 28 -29.66 -25.76 5.77
C THR A 28 -30.01 -25.84 7.26
N VAL A 29 -31.23 -26.25 7.59
CA VAL A 29 -31.69 -26.43 8.98
C VAL A 29 -30.92 -27.56 9.65
N GLU A 30 -30.69 -28.67 8.95
CA GLU A 30 -29.90 -29.78 9.44
C GLU A 30 -28.42 -29.40 9.65
N LYS A 31 -27.83 -28.62 8.75
CA LYS A 31 -26.49 -28.03 8.92
C LYS A 31 -26.43 -27.11 10.14
N ILE A 32 -27.48 -26.30 10.37
CA ILE A 32 -27.53 -25.40 11.53
C ILE A 32 -27.75 -26.20 12.82
N ALA A 33 -28.59 -27.22 12.78
CA ALA A 33 -28.88 -28.08 13.94
C ALA A 33 -27.66 -28.95 14.34
N ASN A 34 -26.88 -29.37 13.37
CA ASN A 34 -25.64 -30.14 13.57
C ASN A 34 -24.39 -29.29 13.70
N MET A 35 -24.52 -27.96 13.67
CA MET A 35 -23.40 -27.06 13.96
C MET A 35 -23.04 -27.19 15.45
N ASP A 36 -21.88 -27.80 15.71
CA ASP A 36 -21.24 -27.79 17.02
C ASP A 36 -21.05 -26.31 17.45
N LEU A 37 -21.99 -25.82 18.24
CA LEU A 37 -21.93 -24.45 18.79
C LEU A 37 -20.58 -24.19 19.47
N GLU A 38 -20.02 -25.22 20.06
CA GLU A 38 -18.69 -25.16 20.70
C GLU A 38 -17.56 -24.89 19.69
N LYS A 39 -17.62 -25.52 18.50
CA LYS A 39 -16.64 -25.25 17.42
C LYS A 39 -16.83 -23.87 16.80
N VAL A 40 -18.07 -23.43 16.64
CA VAL A 40 -18.36 -22.09 16.12
C VAL A 40 -17.87 -21.03 17.10
N LEU A 41 -18.14 -21.18 18.39
CA LEU A 41 -17.69 -20.28 19.44
C LEU A 41 -16.17 -20.27 19.57
N THR A 42 -15.49 -21.41 19.54
CA THR A 42 -14.03 -21.49 19.60
C THR A 42 -13.38 -20.87 18.38
N ASN A 43 -13.94 -21.06 17.19
CA ASN A 43 -13.44 -20.41 15.98
C ASN A 43 -13.65 -18.88 16.02
N LEU A 44 -14.82 -18.41 16.45
CA LEU A 44 -15.09 -16.98 16.60
C LEU A 44 -14.17 -16.33 17.64
N VAL A 45 -13.92 -17.00 18.76
CA VAL A 45 -12.99 -16.51 19.79
C VAL A 45 -11.56 -16.49 19.27
N SER A 46 -11.11 -17.54 18.60
CA SER A 46 -9.75 -17.59 18.04
C SER A 46 -9.54 -16.55 16.94
N GLU A 47 -10.50 -16.37 16.03
CA GLU A 47 -10.42 -15.33 15.01
C GLU A 47 -10.42 -13.92 15.62
N SER A 48 -11.23 -13.69 16.65
CA SER A 48 -11.28 -12.41 17.37
C SER A 48 -9.93 -12.07 18.03
N ILE A 49 -9.25 -13.06 18.61
CA ILE A 49 -7.91 -12.89 19.19
C ILE A 49 -6.89 -12.53 18.12
N TRP A 50 -6.93 -13.21 16.96
CA TRP A 50 -6.04 -12.89 15.84
C TRP A 50 -6.26 -11.48 15.27
N VAL A 51 -7.52 -11.05 15.16
CA VAL A 51 -7.85 -9.68 14.73
C VAL A 51 -7.37 -8.67 15.79
N GLY A 52 -7.60 -8.95 17.06
CA GLY A 52 -7.11 -8.11 18.17
C GLY A 52 -5.59 -7.97 18.14
N LEU A 53 -4.86 -9.07 17.93
CA LEU A 53 -3.39 -9.06 17.82
C LEU A 53 -2.93 -8.21 16.62
N LYS A 54 -3.58 -8.35 15.46
CA LYS A 54 -3.26 -7.53 14.27
C LYS A 54 -3.47 -6.03 14.53
N ILE A 55 -4.53 -5.66 15.24
CA ILE A 55 -4.79 -4.26 15.61
C ILE A 55 -3.69 -3.73 16.54
N VAL A 56 -3.30 -4.50 17.55
CA VAL A 56 -2.20 -4.11 18.46
C VAL A 56 -0.89 -3.96 17.70
N LEU A 57 -0.57 -4.90 16.81
CA LEU A 57 0.62 -4.80 15.95
C LEU A 57 0.57 -3.58 15.03
N ALA A 58 -0.58 -3.30 14.41
CA ALA A 58 -0.77 -2.13 13.56
C ALA A 58 -0.55 -0.83 14.32
N LEU A 59 -1.06 -0.72 15.56
CA LEU A 59 -0.82 0.42 16.44
C LEU A 59 0.64 0.54 16.85
N ALA A 60 1.31 -0.55 17.17
CA ALA A 60 2.74 -0.56 17.49
C ALA A 60 3.57 -0.08 16.30
N ILE A 61 3.30 -0.56 15.08
CA ILE A 61 3.96 -0.14 13.84
C ILE A 61 3.67 1.34 13.56
N TYR A 62 2.45 1.80 13.77
CA TYR A 62 2.11 3.23 13.60
C TYR A 62 2.89 4.12 14.56
N MET A 63 2.96 3.77 15.84
CA MET A 63 3.70 4.53 16.85
C MET A 63 5.20 4.54 16.56
N ALA A 64 5.76 3.37 16.26
CA ALA A 64 7.18 3.24 15.92
C ALA A 64 7.52 3.99 14.62
N GLY A 65 6.70 3.84 13.58
CA GLY A 65 6.87 4.52 12.30
C GLY A 65 6.77 6.04 12.42
N ARG A 66 5.76 6.54 13.14
CA ARG A 66 5.62 7.97 13.41
C ARG A 66 6.83 8.55 14.14
N TRP A 67 7.34 7.83 15.14
CA TRP A 67 8.52 8.24 15.88
C TRP A 67 9.77 8.25 14.98
N LEU A 68 9.95 7.20 14.16
CA LEU A 68 11.07 7.09 13.24
C LEU A 68 11.04 8.20 12.16
N ILE A 69 9.86 8.46 11.57
CA ILE A 69 9.66 9.55 10.61
C ILE A 69 10.00 10.90 11.25
N GLY A 70 9.55 11.14 12.48
CA GLY A 70 9.88 12.36 13.21
C GLY A 70 11.38 12.52 13.42
N ARG A 71 12.09 11.45 13.81
CA ARG A 71 13.54 11.43 13.95
C ARG A 71 14.24 11.70 12.61
N LEU A 72 13.81 11.04 11.54
CA LEU A 72 14.38 11.22 10.20
C LEU A 72 14.27 12.68 9.74
N ILE A 73 13.07 13.26 9.86
CA ILE A 73 12.82 14.65 9.47
C ILE A 73 13.66 15.62 10.31
N LYS A 74 13.80 15.36 11.61
CA LYS A 74 14.63 16.21 12.49
C LYS A 74 16.12 16.14 12.10
N LEU A 75 16.64 14.96 11.81
CA LEU A 75 18.01 14.79 11.35
C LEU A 75 18.27 15.53 10.02
N LEU A 76 17.32 15.41 9.06
CA LEU A 76 17.41 16.11 7.79
C LEU A 76 17.38 17.63 7.96
N SER A 77 16.47 18.16 8.78
CA SER A 77 16.40 19.61 9.02
C SER A 77 17.69 20.14 9.61
N THR A 78 18.26 19.45 10.59
CA THR A 78 19.55 19.84 11.21
C THR A 78 20.70 19.78 10.20
N ALA A 79 20.72 18.79 9.30
CA ALA A 79 21.72 18.68 8.24
C ALA A 79 21.61 19.83 7.21
N PHE A 80 20.39 20.20 6.85
CA PHE A 80 20.15 21.31 5.91
C PHE A 80 20.52 22.66 6.48
N GLU A 81 20.21 22.91 7.76
CA GLU A 81 20.61 24.14 8.46
C GLU A 81 22.14 24.31 8.51
N LYS A 82 22.87 23.24 8.83
CA LYS A 82 24.35 23.26 8.85
C LYS A 82 24.95 23.56 7.47
N ARG A 83 24.29 23.14 6.40
CA ARG A 83 24.78 23.33 5.03
C ARG A 83 24.26 24.61 4.36
N LYS A 84 23.54 25.46 5.07
CA LYS A 84 22.94 26.72 4.56
C LYS A 84 22.13 26.51 3.27
N VAL A 85 21.41 25.38 3.18
CA VAL A 85 20.54 25.05 2.04
C VAL A 85 19.41 26.08 1.97
N ASP A 86 19.00 26.48 0.78
CA ASP A 86 17.87 27.39 0.59
C ASP A 86 16.60 26.91 1.33
N ARG A 87 15.91 27.85 1.97
CA ARG A 87 14.75 27.56 2.80
C ARG A 87 13.61 26.91 2.03
N SER A 88 13.40 27.31 0.77
CA SER A 88 12.36 26.76 -0.09
C SER A 88 12.65 25.30 -0.43
N LEU A 89 13.91 25.00 -0.74
CA LEU A 89 14.38 23.64 -1.02
C LEU A 89 14.28 22.75 0.23
N GLN A 90 14.61 23.25 1.41
CA GLN A 90 14.44 22.52 2.68
C GLN A 90 12.98 22.14 2.92
N ILE A 91 12.04 23.09 2.72
CA ILE A 91 10.60 22.84 2.92
C ILE A 91 10.10 21.80 1.92
N PHE A 92 10.50 21.94 0.65
CA PHE A 92 10.11 21.00 -0.42
C PHE A 92 10.59 19.57 -0.11
N LEU A 93 11.89 19.39 0.15
CA LEU A 93 12.48 18.07 0.45
C LEU A 93 11.89 17.45 1.71
N ARG A 94 11.70 18.24 2.76
CA ARG A 94 11.08 17.77 3.99
C ARG A 94 9.66 17.25 3.75
N ASN A 95 8.85 17.99 3.00
CA ASN A 95 7.48 17.60 2.71
C ASN A 95 7.43 16.37 1.80
N LEU A 96 8.30 16.30 0.80
CA LEU A 96 8.41 15.15 -0.10
C LEU A 96 8.76 13.86 0.67
N ILE A 97 9.83 13.91 1.47
CA ILE A 97 10.28 12.76 2.28
C ILE A 97 9.21 12.38 3.30
N LYS A 98 8.58 13.34 3.95
CA LYS A 98 7.48 13.11 4.88
C LYS A 98 6.33 12.38 4.22
N THR A 99 5.87 12.85 3.05
CA THR A 99 4.76 12.26 2.31
C THR A 99 5.06 10.82 1.89
N ILE A 100 6.24 10.58 1.30
CA ILE A 100 6.67 9.24 0.89
C ILE A 100 6.74 8.30 2.10
N SER A 101 7.32 8.76 3.22
CA SER A 101 7.44 7.96 4.45
C SER A 101 6.09 7.59 5.04
N TYR A 102 5.10 8.47 5.01
CA TYR A 102 3.74 8.16 5.46
C TYR A 102 3.01 7.20 4.51
N ILE A 103 3.22 7.31 3.20
CA ILE A 103 2.66 6.35 2.23
C ILE A 103 3.19 4.95 2.54
N VAL A 104 4.51 4.80 2.74
CA VAL A 104 5.13 3.52 3.09
C VAL A 104 4.58 3.00 4.43
N LEU A 105 4.46 3.86 5.45
CA LEU A 105 3.92 3.47 6.75
C LEU A 105 2.48 2.95 6.65
N ILE A 106 1.63 3.62 5.88
CA ILE A 106 0.23 3.20 5.66
C ILE A 106 0.20 1.84 4.96
N LEU A 107 1.03 1.62 3.93
CA LEU A 107 1.11 0.34 3.24
C LEU A 107 1.53 -0.80 4.17
N LEU A 108 2.50 -0.56 5.06
CA LEU A 108 2.93 -1.54 6.06
C LEU A 108 1.79 -1.91 7.02
N ILE A 109 1.01 -0.91 7.46
CA ILE A 109 -0.14 -1.14 8.35
C ILE A 109 -1.22 -1.97 7.64
N ILE A 110 -1.56 -1.63 6.39
CA ILE A 110 -2.55 -2.35 5.59
C ILE A 110 -2.11 -3.80 5.37
N GLN A 111 -0.82 -4.04 5.12
CA GLN A 111 -0.25 -5.38 4.94
C GLN A 111 -0.35 -6.22 6.22
N VAL A 112 -0.09 -5.64 7.39
CA VAL A 112 -0.24 -6.32 8.69
C VAL A 112 -1.70 -6.68 8.98
N MET A 113 -2.65 -5.88 8.52
CA MET A 113 -4.09 -6.19 8.60
C MET A 113 -4.48 -7.39 7.71
N GLY A 114 -3.57 -7.86 6.85
CA GLY A 114 -3.82 -9.00 5.95
C GLY A 114 -4.42 -8.62 4.60
N ILE A 115 -4.47 -7.34 4.29
CA ILE A 115 -4.95 -6.85 2.98
C ILE A 115 -3.80 -6.93 1.97
N ASN A 116 -4.06 -7.49 0.80
CA ASN A 116 -3.06 -7.59 -0.26
C ASN A 116 -2.76 -6.21 -0.86
N THR A 117 -1.54 -5.74 -0.64
CA THR A 117 -1.07 -4.44 -1.13
C THR A 117 -0.28 -4.52 -2.44
N THR A 118 -0.15 -5.70 -3.04
CA THR A 118 0.70 -5.93 -4.23
C THR A 118 0.34 -5.00 -5.38
N SER A 119 -0.95 -4.83 -5.69
CA SER A 119 -1.40 -3.94 -6.75
C SER A 119 -1.08 -2.46 -6.49
N ILE A 120 -1.19 -2.03 -5.23
CA ILE A 120 -0.88 -0.66 -4.83
C ILE A 120 0.63 -0.42 -4.94
N VAL A 121 1.43 -1.38 -4.48
CA VAL A 121 2.90 -1.32 -4.59
C VAL A 121 3.34 -1.31 -6.05
N ALA A 122 2.72 -2.13 -6.92
CA ALA A 122 3.00 -2.14 -8.35
C ALA A 122 2.67 -0.78 -9.02
N LEU A 123 1.54 -0.17 -8.65
CA LEU A 123 1.16 1.16 -9.13
C LEU A 123 2.16 2.23 -8.69
N LEU A 124 2.58 2.21 -7.43
CA LEU A 124 3.59 3.14 -6.90
C LEU A 124 4.96 2.93 -7.55
N ALA A 125 5.35 1.68 -7.81
CA ALA A 125 6.58 1.36 -8.52
C ALA A 125 6.56 1.89 -9.96
N SER A 126 5.44 1.74 -10.67
CA SER A 126 5.25 2.28 -12.02
C SER A 126 5.32 3.81 -12.04
N ALA A 127 4.67 4.48 -11.08
CA ALA A 127 4.77 5.93 -10.91
C ALA A 127 6.20 6.37 -10.60
N GLY A 128 6.90 5.63 -9.72
CA GLY A 128 8.32 5.87 -9.39
C GLY A 128 9.23 5.73 -10.60
N LEU A 129 8.99 4.71 -11.44
CA LEU A 129 9.73 4.52 -12.68
C LEU A 129 9.51 5.70 -13.64
N ALA A 130 8.26 6.13 -13.83
CA ALA A 130 7.94 7.28 -14.69
C ALA A 130 8.64 8.56 -14.21
N ILE A 131 8.62 8.83 -12.90
CA ILE A 131 9.33 9.97 -12.30
C ILE A 131 10.85 9.82 -12.49
N GLY A 132 11.38 8.61 -12.25
CA GLY A 132 12.81 8.32 -12.45
C GLY A 132 13.27 8.56 -13.88
N MET A 133 12.49 8.12 -14.86
CA MET A 133 12.77 8.37 -16.29
C MET A 133 12.71 9.87 -16.63
N ALA A 134 11.71 10.59 -16.10
CA ALA A 134 11.58 12.02 -16.31
C ALA A 134 12.78 12.82 -15.74
N LEU A 135 13.36 12.35 -14.64
CA LEU A 135 14.51 12.99 -13.98
C LEU A 135 15.86 12.44 -14.43
N SER A 136 15.90 11.42 -15.27
CA SER A 136 17.12 10.70 -15.68
C SER A 136 18.20 11.62 -16.22
N GLY A 137 17.86 12.53 -17.13
CA GLY A 137 18.84 13.48 -17.70
C GLY A 137 19.44 14.42 -16.66
N THR A 138 18.63 14.93 -15.74
CA THR A 138 19.11 15.81 -14.65
C THR A 138 20.04 15.05 -13.70
N LEU A 139 19.70 13.81 -13.38
CA LEU A 139 20.51 12.95 -12.52
C LEU A 139 21.84 12.58 -13.19
N GLN A 140 21.83 12.33 -14.49
CA GLN A 140 23.03 12.05 -15.28
C GLN A 140 23.99 13.24 -15.31
N ASN A 141 23.47 14.46 -15.55
CA ASN A 141 24.27 15.68 -15.52
C ASN A 141 24.83 15.95 -14.11
N PHE A 142 24.04 15.73 -13.08
CA PHE A 142 24.48 15.81 -11.69
C PHE A 142 25.62 14.82 -11.39
N ALA A 143 25.46 13.57 -11.77
CA ALA A 143 26.48 12.54 -11.59
C ALA A 143 27.76 12.87 -12.33
N GLY A 144 27.67 13.39 -13.57
CA GLY A 144 28.80 13.89 -14.33
C GLY A 144 29.54 15.03 -13.61
N GLY A 145 28.81 16.00 -13.08
CA GLY A 145 29.38 17.08 -12.28
C GLY A 145 30.10 16.60 -11.02
N VAL A 146 29.51 15.63 -10.30
CA VAL A 146 30.14 15.01 -9.12
C VAL A 146 31.42 14.26 -9.50
N MET A 147 31.43 13.54 -10.63
CA MET A 147 32.62 12.84 -11.13
C MET A 147 33.75 13.81 -11.44
N ILE A 148 33.47 14.95 -12.08
CA ILE A 148 34.45 15.99 -12.37
C ILE A 148 35.04 16.55 -11.08
N LEU A 149 34.23 16.80 -10.06
CA LEU A 149 34.67 17.32 -8.76
C LEU A 149 35.53 16.30 -7.96
N LEU A 150 35.22 15.00 -8.06
CA LEU A 150 35.94 13.94 -7.36
C LEU A 150 37.25 13.58 -8.04
N LEU A 151 37.22 13.32 -9.33
CA LEU A 151 38.38 12.85 -10.09
C LEU A 151 39.29 13.98 -10.54
N LYS A 152 38.74 15.22 -10.62
CA LYS A 152 39.47 16.42 -11.09
C LYS A 152 40.31 16.16 -12.36
N PRO A 153 39.70 15.58 -13.43
CA PRO A 153 40.43 15.30 -14.66
C PRO A 153 40.98 16.56 -15.32
N TYR A 154 40.36 17.72 -15.06
CA TYR A 154 40.83 19.07 -15.43
C TYR A 154 40.52 20.03 -14.30
N ARG A 155 41.28 21.15 -14.25
CA ARG A 155 41.12 22.21 -13.25
C ARG A 155 40.57 23.48 -13.90
N ILE A 156 40.04 24.38 -13.06
CA ILE A 156 39.60 25.68 -13.53
C ILE A 156 40.82 26.42 -14.09
N GLY A 157 40.77 26.79 -15.39
CA GLY A 157 41.87 27.41 -16.12
C GLY A 157 42.57 26.51 -17.15
N ASP A 158 42.28 25.18 -17.13
CA ASP A 158 42.82 24.28 -18.14
C ASP A 158 42.11 24.49 -19.49
N TYR A 159 42.86 24.53 -20.57
CA TYR A 159 42.34 24.57 -21.93
C TYR A 159 41.98 23.14 -22.37
N ILE A 160 40.73 22.92 -22.73
CA ILE A 160 40.22 21.60 -23.16
C ILE A 160 39.92 21.72 -24.67
N SER A 161 40.63 20.94 -25.49
CA SER A 161 40.39 20.81 -26.93
C SER A 161 39.90 19.41 -27.27
#